data_c7c9f9b5baaae9ae8fce45f86f9a4ea8
#
_entry.id   c7c9f9b5baaae9ae8fce45f86f9a4ea8
#
_cell.length_a   1.000
_cell.length_b   1.000
_cell.length_c   1.000
_cell.angle_alpha   90.00
_cell.angle_beta   90.00
_cell.angle_gamma   90.00
#
_symmetry.space_group_name_H-M   'P 1'
#
loop_
_entity.id
_entity.type
_entity.pdbx_description
1 polymer ?
#
loop_
_entity_poly.entity_id
_entity_poly.type
_entity_poly.pdbx_seq_one_letter_code
_entity_poly.pdbx_strand_id
1 'polypeptide(L)'
;MKIIKYGEVFEGTSVVTIGMFDGVHKGHRLLIAKTIAVAHAIQSTPIVYTFFNHPVKEKKRDFITILDERLCLLDAAGIHTIYLAGLNKKFMSMTAEDFFDQELVGHLNVRSVVVGDSFRFGFNREGDAKLLKALGQKFGVNVEVLPALSV
;
A
#
# COMPACT_ATOMS: atom_id res chain seq x y z
N MET A 1 9.72 3.86 13.53
CA MET A 1 8.67 3.30 12.64
C MET A 1 7.31 3.55 13.27
N LYS A 2 6.49 4.31 12.58
CA LYS A 2 5.11 4.55 13.00
C LYS A 2 4.18 3.56 12.31
N ILE A 3 3.35 2.86 13.08
CA ILE A 3 2.38 1.91 12.54
C ILE A 3 0.98 2.45 12.77
N ILE A 4 0.24 2.63 11.68
CA ILE A 4 -1.16 3.03 11.71
C ILE A 4 -1.97 1.74 11.58
N LYS A 5 -2.83 1.48 12.54
CA LYS A 5 -3.66 0.28 12.53
C LYS A 5 -4.90 0.50 11.69
N TYR A 6 -5.40 -0.58 11.09
CA TYR A 6 -6.60 -0.55 10.27
C TYR A 6 -7.74 0.21 11.00
N GLY A 7 -8.33 1.14 10.30
CA GLY A 7 -9.41 1.99 10.82
C GLY A 7 -8.97 3.28 11.47
N GLU A 8 -7.68 3.41 11.79
CA GLU A 8 -7.17 4.68 12.31
C GLU A 8 -6.99 5.67 11.16
N VAL A 9 -7.13 6.96 11.45
CA VAL A 9 -7.01 8.03 10.47
C VAL A 9 -5.65 8.69 10.60
N PHE A 10 -4.94 8.81 9.47
CA PHE A 10 -3.67 9.54 9.42
C PHE A 10 -3.94 11.05 9.35
N GLU A 11 -3.29 11.79 10.23
CA GLU A 11 -3.39 13.25 10.23
C GLU A 11 -2.29 13.83 9.33
N GLY A 12 -2.69 14.43 8.23
CA GLY A 12 -1.78 14.96 7.23
C GLY A 12 -2.13 14.43 5.85
N THR A 13 -1.25 14.68 4.87
CA THR A 13 -1.40 14.16 3.51
C THR A 13 -0.38 13.06 3.27
N SER A 14 -0.71 12.13 2.38
CA SER A 14 0.14 10.97 2.15
C SER A 14 0.32 10.65 0.68
N VAL A 15 1.41 9.92 0.40
CA VAL A 15 1.63 9.20 -0.86
C VAL A 15 1.76 7.74 -0.48
N VAL A 16 0.94 6.89 -1.08
CA VAL A 16 0.77 5.51 -0.64
C VAL A 16 1.20 4.55 -1.73
N THR A 17 1.98 3.53 -1.37
CA THR A 17 2.18 2.34 -2.18
C THR A 17 1.60 1.15 -1.44
N ILE A 18 1.02 0.20 -2.18
CA ILE A 18 0.23 -0.89 -1.60
C ILE A 18 0.80 -2.23 -2.02
N GLY A 19 0.96 -3.15 -1.10
CA GLY A 19 1.41 -4.50 -1.41
C GLY A 19 1.81 -5.28 -0.19
N MET A 20 2.22 -6.53 -0.40
CA MET A 20 2.72 -7.39 0.67
C MET A 20 4.16 -7.06 1.03
N PHE A 21 4.96 -6.68 0.05
CA PHE A 21 6.38 -6.34 0.22
C PHE A 21 7.19 -7.44 0.89
N ASP A 22 6.89 -8.69 0.56
CA ASP A 22 7.62 -9.85 1.06
C ASP A 22 9.08 -9.81 0.58
N GLY A 23 10.02 -9.82 1.52
CA GLY A 23 11.45 -9.82 1.20
C GLY A 23 11.98 -8.53 0.58
N VAL A 24 11.14 -7.56 0.29
CA VAL A 24 11.52 -6.25 -0.28
C VAL A 24 12.50 -6.40 -1.44
N HIS A 25 12.10 -7.14 -2.49
CA HIS A 25 12.95 -7.38 -3.66
C HIS A 25 13.05 -6.12 -4.55
N LYS A 26 13.84 -6.23 -5.65
CA LYS A 26 14.21 -5.12 -6.52
C LYS A 26 13.02 -4.28 -7.02
N GLY A 27 11.93 -4.93 -7.43
CA GLY A 27 10.73 -4.21 -7.88
C GLY A 27 10.08 -3.41 -6.76
N HIS A 28 10.05 -3.95 -5.55
CA HIS A 28 9.55 -3.24 -4.38
C HIS A 28 10.38 -2.00 -4.06
N ARG A 29 11.70 -2.09 -4.23
CA ARG A 29 12.61 -0.97 -3.97
C ARG A 29 12.35 0.20 -4.90
N LEU A 30 12.02 -0.07 -6.17
CA LEU A 30 11.67 1.00 -7.10
C LEU A 30 10.34 1.66 -6.74
N LEU A 31 9.33 0.87 -6.33
CA LEU A 31 8.07 1.41 -5.87
C LEU A 31 8.26 2.29 -4.63
N ILE A 32 9.07 1.83 -3.69
CA ILE A 32 9.39 2.57 -2.47
C ILE A 32 10.11 3.86 -2.80
N ALA A 33 11.14 3.80 -3.66
CA ALA A 33 11.91 4.98 -4.04
C ALA A 33 11.02 6.03 -4.73
N LYS A 34 10.14 5.59 -5.63
CA LYS A 34 9.21 6.50 -6.31
C LYS A 34 8.22 7.11 -5.33
N THR A 35 7.71 6.30 -4.39
CA THR A 35 6.78 6.78 -3.37
C THR A 35 7.43 7.87 -2.52
N ILE A 36 8.67 7.67 -2.10
CA ILE A 36 9.42 8.65 -1.32
C ILE A 36 9.66 9.92 -2.13
N ALA A 37 10.07 9.79 -3.40
CA ALA A 37 10.35 10.93 -4.26
C ALA A 37 9.09 11.77 -4.51
N VAL A 38 7.97 11.13 -4.79
CA VAL A 38 6.70 11.84 -5.01
C VAL A 38 6.25 12.53 -3.72
N ALA A 39 6.35 11.83 -2.59
CA ALA A 39 5.97 12.39 -1.29
C ALA A 39 6.81 13.64 -0.96
N HIS A 40 8.12 13.56 -1.18
CA HIS A 40 9.01 14.69 -0.93
C HIS A 40 8.63 15.89 -1.82
N ALA A 41 8.35 15.64 -3.09
CA ALA A 41 8.02 16.70 -4.05
C ALA A 41 6.74 17.47 -3.69
N ILE A 42 5.76 16.79 -3.07
CA ILE A 42 4.48 17.42 -2.70
C ILE A 42 4.33 17.62 -1.18
N GLN A 43 5.41 17.47 -0.44
CA GLN A 43 5.45 17.68 1.02
C GLN A 43 4.41 16.81 1.76
N SER A 44 4.35 15.54 1.39
CA SER A 44 3.47 14.56 2.00
C SER A 44 4.29 13.42 2.62
N THR A 45 3.65 12.59 3.43
CA THR A 45 4.32 11.47 4.07
C THR A 45 4.25 10.22 3.21
N PRO A 46 5.38 9.56 2.91
CA PRO A 46 5.35 8.28 2.21
C PRO A 46 4.88 7.18 3.13
N ILE A 47 3.86 6.44 2.74
CA ILE A 47 3.25 5.37 3.52
C ILE A 47 3.20 4.10 2.70
N VAL A 48 3.60 2.98 3.30
CA VAL A 48 3.37 1.65 2.75
C VAL A 48 2.10 1.08 3.38
N TYR A 49 1.12 0.75 2.54
CA TYR A 49 -0.09 0.06 2.93
C TYR A 49 0.17 -1.43 2.75
N THR A 50 0.26 -2.16 3.84
CA THR A 50 0.57 -3.57 3.78
C THR A 50 -0.29 -4.37 4.76
N PHE A 51 -0.08 -5.68 4.82
CA PHE A 51 -0.97 -6.58 5.55
C PHE A 51 -0.17 -7.38 6.56
N PHE A 52 -0.76 -7.57 7.75
CA PHE A 52 -0.10 -8.34 8.79
C PHE A 52 -0.29 -9.85 8.63
N ASN A 53 -1.21 -10.29 7.75
CA ASN A 53 -1.42 -11.70 7.46
C ASN A 53 -1.48 -11.94 5.95
N HIS A 54 -1.01 -13.10 5.54
CA HIS A 54 -1.09 -13.52 4.14
C HIS A 54 -2.38 -14.32 3.92
N PRO A 55 -3.03 -14.25 2.75
CA PRO A 55 -4.24 -15.03 2.47
C PRO A 55 -4.00 -16.53 2.47
N VAL A 56 -2.75 -16.98 2.30
CA VAL A 56 -2.36 -18.39 2.41
C VAL A 56 -2.04 -18.66 3.88
N LYS A 57 -2.47 -19.83 4.38
CA LYS A 57 -2.29 -20.20 5.78
C LYS A 57 -0.82 -20.22 6.17
N GLU A 58 -0.46 -19.39 7.13
CA GLU A 58 0.83 -19.42 7.76
C GLU A 58 0.65 -19.69 9.25
N LYS A 59 1.62 -20.36 9.86
CA LYS A 59 1.62 -20.54 11.31
C LYS A 59 1.82 -19.16 11.93
N LYS A 60 1.03 -18.85 12.95
CA LYS A 60 1.06 -17.55 13.63
C LYS A 60 2.46 -17.11 14.01
N ARG A 61 3.29 -18.04 14.47
CA ARG A 61 4.66 -17.76 14.88
C ARG A 61 5.55 -17.34 13.70
N ASP A 62 5.47 -18.08 12.60
CA ASP A 62 6.25 -17.79 11.39
C ASP A 62 5.86 -16.44 10.80
N PHE A 63 4.56 -16.15 10.86
CA PHE A 63 4.03 -14.89 10.37
C PHE A 63 4.61 -13.69 11.13
N ILE A 64 4.69 -13.74 12.46
CA ILE A 64 5.22 -12.63 13.27
C ILE A 64 6.68 -12.35 12.91
N THR A 65 7.50 -13.39 12.74
CA THR A 65 8.89 -13.24 12.35
C THR A 65 9.03 -12.60 10.97
N ILE A 66 8.22 -13.04 10.01
CA ILE A 66 8.24 -12.50 8.64
C ILE A 66 7.81 -11.03 8.64
N LEU A 67 6.80 -10.69 9.43
CA LEU A 67 6.33 -9.31 9.54
C LEU A 67 7.42 -8.40 10.10
N ASP A 68 8.09 -8.81 11.18
CA ASP A 68 9.15 -8.01 11.79
C ASP A 68 10.30 -7.77 10.81
N GLU A 69 10.74 -8.79 10.07
CA GLU A 69 11.77 -8.65 9.05
C GLU A 69 11.34 -7.67 7.96
N ARG A 70 10.11 -7.79 7.50
CA ARG A 70 9.56 -6.91 6.46
C ARG A 70 9.54 -5.46 6.91
N LEU A 71 9.09 -5.20 8.15
CA LEU A 71 9.07 -3.84 8.69
C LEU A 71 10.48 -3.26 8.82
N CYS A 72 11.44 -4.07 9.24
CA CYS A 72 12.84 -3.64 9.30
C CYS A 72 13.39 -3.27 7.92
N LEU A 73 13.08 -4.07 6.90
CA LEU A 73 13.53 -3.80 5.54
C LEU A 73 12.91 -2.53 4.98
N LEU A 74 11.63 -2.30 5.25
CA LEU A 74 10.95 -1.07 4.82
C LEU A 74 11.53 0.16 5.51
N ASP A 75 11.80 0.06 6.81
CA ASP A 75 12.42 1.15 7.55
C ASP A 75 13.81 1.48 6.99
N ALA A 76 14.61 0.47 6.71
CA ALA A 76 15.93 0.65 6.11
C ALA A 76 15.86 1.25 4.72
N ALA A 77 14.76 1.03 3.99
CA ALA A 77 14.56 1.60 2.66
C ALA A 77 14.04 3.05 2.67
N GLY A 78 13.75 3.59 3.86
CA GLY A 78 13.32 4.98 4.01
C GLY A 78 11.83 5.16 4.27
N ILE A 79 11.09 4.08 4.46
CA ILE A 79 9.67 4.13 4.82
C ILE A 79 9.54 4.03 6.34
N HIS A 80 9.07 5.10 6.96
CA HIS A 80 8.96 5.16 8.42
C HIS A 80 7.51 5.19 8.92
N THR A 81 6.55 5.10 8.01
CA THR A 81 5.12 5.05 8.34
C THR A 81 4.46 3.93 7.54
N ILE A 82 3.80 3.04 8.24
CA ILE A 82 3.15 1.85 7.66
C ILE A 82 1.68 1.87 8.08
N TYR A 83 0.79 1.62 7.11
CA TYR A 83 -0.61 1.33 7.41
C TYR A 83 -0.79 -0.18 7.35
N LEU A 84 -1.19 -0.78 8.46
CA LEU A 84 -1.21 -2.23 8.61
C LEU A 84 -2.64 -2.74 8.70
N ALA A 85 -3.07 -3.47 7.67
CA ALA A 85 -4.42 -4.03 7.58
C ALA A 85 -4.39 -5.55 7.68
N GLY A 86 -5.54 -6.15 8.00
CA GLY A 86 -5.71 -7.58 7.99
C GLY A 86 -6.48 -8.04 6.76
N LEU A 87 -6.06 -9.15 6.17
CA LEU A 87 -6.76 -9.77 5.04
C LEU A 87 -7.86 -10.68 5.57
N ASN A 88 -8.91 -10.08 6.13
CA ASN A 88 -10.06 -10.82 6.63
C ASN A 88 -11.21 -10.78 5.61
N LYS A 89 -12.28 -11.50 5.92
CA LYS A 89 -13.44 -11.63 5.04
C LYS A 89 -14.06 -10.27 4.71
N LYS A 90 -14.18 -9.42 5.70
CA LYS A 90 -14.75 -8.08 5.54
C LYS A 90 -13.91 -7.22 4.61
N PHE A 91 -12.60 -7.21 4.79
CA PHE A 91 -11.69 -6.47 3.93
C PHE A 91 -11.74 -7.01 2.50
N MET A 92 -11.69 -8.33 2.33
CA MET A 92 -11.64 -8.97 1.02
C MET A 92 -12.96 -8.85 0.25
N SER A 93 -14.07 -8.52 0.92
CA SER A 93 -15.36 -8.29 0.26
C SER A 93 -15.58 -6.84 -0.16
N MET A 94 -14.65 -5.96 0.19
CA MET A 94 -14.75 -4.54 -0.15
C MET A 94 -14.55 -4.32 -1.66
N THR A 95 -15.44 -3.56 -2.29
CA THR A 95 -15.28 -3.24 -3.72
C THR A 95 -14.05 -2.37 -3.94
N ALA A 96 -13.54 -2.36 -5.18
CA ALA A 96 -12.39 -1.53 -5.52
C ALA A 96 -12.66 -0.06 -5.22
N GLU A 97 -13.85 0.46 -5.56
CA GLU A 97 -14.20 1.85 -5.29
C GLU A 97 -14.29 2.15 -3.81
N ASP A 98 -14.92 1.26 -3.02
CA ASP A 98 -15.01 1.45 -1.57
C ASP A 98 -13.64 1.41 -0.91
N PHE A 99 -12.75 0.54 -1.37
CA PHE A 99 -11.38 0.51 -0.88
C PHE A 99 -10.68 1.85 -1.13
N PHE A 100 -10.80 2.37 -2.34
CA PHE A 100 -10.18 3.64 -2.69
C PHE A 100 -10.74 4.78 -1.84
N ASP A 101 -12.06 4.86 -1.76
CA ASP A 101 -12.75 5.93 -1.04
C ASP A 101 -12.52 5.87 0.47
N GLN A 102 -12.72 4.70 1.07
CA GLN A 102 -12.67 4.56 2.53
C GLN A 102 -11.26 4.46 3.07
N GLU A 103 -10.40 3.65 2.43
CA GLU A 103 -9.06 3.39 2.92
C GLU A 103 -8.06 4.45 2.49
N LEU A 104 -7.98 4.72 1.21
CA LEU A 104 -6.96 5.64 0.70
C LEU A 104 -7.33 7.09 0.94
N VAL A 105 -8.54 7.48 0.58
CA VAL A 105 -8.99 8.86 0.77
C VAL A 105 -9.40 9.10 2.23
N GLY A 106 -10.25 8.24 2.77
CA GLY A 106 -10.83 8.44 4.10
C GLY A 106 -9.82 8.28 5.23
N HIS A 107 -9.07 7.19 5.26
CA HIS A 107 -8.14 6.92 6.35
C HIS A 107 -6.77 7.57 6.16
N LEU A 108 -6.26 7.64 4.93
CA LEU A 108 -4.89 8.09 4.67
C LEU A 108 -4.76 9.47 4.04
N ASN A 109 -5.89 10.10 3.71
CA ASN A 109 -5.88 11.41 3.05
C ASN A 109 -4.85 11.45 1.91
N VAL A 110 -4.95 10.48 1.02
CA VAL A 110 -3.96 10.23 -0.02
C VAL A 110 -4.00 11.33 -1.10
N ARG A 111 -2.81 11.76 -1.53
CA ARG A 111 -2.65 12.70 -2.63
C ARG A 111 -2.13 12.02 -3.88
N SER A 112 -1.37 10.95 -3.71
CA SER A 112 -0.83 10.17 -4.83
C SER A 112 -0.69 8.71 -4.41
N VAL A 113 -0.92 7.79 -5.35
CA VAL A 113 -0.76 6.35 -5.15
C VAL A 113 0.27 5.86 -6.16
N VAL A 114 1.21 5.04 -5.71
CA VAL A 114 2.27 4.47 -6.55
C VAL A 114 2.15 2.96 -6.52
N VAL A 115 1.96 2.33 -7.67
CA VAL A 115 1.83 0.87 -7.76
C VAL A 115 2.56 0.35 -9.00
N GLY A 116 2.81 -0.96 -9.03
CA GLY A 116 3.28 -1.65 -10.23
C GLY A 116 2.13 -1.92 -11.20
N ASP A 117 2.45 -2.20 -12.46
CA ASP A 117 1.45 -2.41 -13.50
C ASP A 117 0.64 -3.71 -13.33
N SER A 118 1.12 -4.65 -12.51
CA SER A 118 0.41 -5.89 -12.21
C SER A 118 -0.45 -5.81 -10.95
N PHE A 119 -0.55 -4.65 -10.34
CA PHE A 119 -1.29 -4.46 -9.09
C PHE A 119 -2.77 -4.80 -9.25
N ARG A 120 -3.32 -5.52 -8.28
CA ARG A 120 -4.74 -5.89 -8.20
C ARG A 120 -5.30 -5.55 -6.83
N PHE A 121 -6.56 -5.14 -6.76
CA PHE A 121 -7.20 -4.76 -5.51
C PHE A 121 -8.72 -4.91 -5.60
N GLY A 122 -9.37 -4.84 -4.45
CA GLY A 122 -10.83 -4.95 -4.37
C GLY A 122 -11.33 -6.38 -4.37
N PHE A 123 -12.65 -6.54 -4.26
CA PHE A 123 -13.32 -7.83 -4.20
C PHE A 123 -12.95 -8.69 -5.42
N ASN A 124 -12.56 -9.93 -5.19
CA ASN A 124 -12.11 -10.88 -6.22
C ASN A 124 -11.00 -10.34 -7.11
N ARG A 125 -10.20 -9.39 -6.60
CA ARG A 125 -9.14 -8.74 -7.37
C ARG A 125 -9.67 -8.10 -8.66
N GLU A 126 -10.89 -7.56 -8.60
CA GLU A 126 -11.55 -6.95 -9.76
C GLU A 126 -10.85 -5.69 -10.24
N GLY A 127 -10.18 -4.97 -9.33
CA GLY A 127 -9.47 -3.75 -9.66
C GLY A 127 -8.09 -4.02 -10.20
N ASP A 128 -7.67 -3.22 -11.17
CA ASP A 128 -6.34 -3.27 -11.77
C ASP A 128 -5.77 -1.83 -11.81
N ALA A 129 -4.58 -1.67 -12.41
CA ALA A 129 -3.94 -0.37 -12.51
C ALA A 129 -4.80 0.62 -13.30
N LYS A 130 -5.50 0.15 -14.33
CA LYS A 130 -6.38 0.99 -15.15
C LYS A 130 -7.56 1.52 -14.33
N LEU A 131 -8.21 0.65 -13.55
CA LEU A 131 -9.30 1.07 -12.68
C LEU A 131 -8.80 2.00 -11.59
N LEU A 132 -7.61 1.74 -11.05
CA LEU A 132 -7.01 2.61 -10.03
C LEU A 132 -6.81 4.02 -10.57
N LYS A 133 -6.33 4.17 -11.81
CA LYS A 133 -6.20 5.48 -12.46
C LYS A 133 -7.55 6.18 -12.63
N ALA A 134 -8.58 5.44 -13.03
CA ALA A 134 -9.93 5.99 -13.20
C ALA A 134 -10.48 6.49 -11.86
N LEU A 135 -10.30 5.73 -10.79
CA LEU A 135 -10.72 6.13 -9.45
C LEU A 135 -9.90 7.34 -8.97
N GLY A 136 -8.62 7.39 -9.29
CA GLY A 136 -7.80 8.55 -8.99
C GLY A 136 -8.34 9.83 -9.62
N GLN A 137 -8.77 9.76 -10.88
CA GLN A 137 -9.40 10.91 -11.53
C GLN A 137 -10.70 11.30 -10.85
N LYS A 138 -11.50 10.32 -10.45
CA LYS A 138 -12.78 10.58 -9.77
C LYS A 138 -12.59 11.29 -8.44
N PHE A 139 -11.59 10.89 -7.66
CA PHE A 139 -11.34 11.41 -6.31
C PHE A 139 -10.29 12.50 -6.24
N GLY A 140 -9.74 12.93 -7.37
CA GLY A 140 -8.71 13.97 -7.38
C GLY A 140 -7.35 13.51 -6.85
N VAL A 141 -7.03 12.23 -7.04
CA VAL A 141 -5.79 11.60 -6.57
C VAL A 141 -4.91 11.23 -7.76
N ASN A 142 -3.64 11.59 -7.70
CA ASN A 142 -2.69 11.20 -8.74
C ASN A 142 -2.34 9.72 -8.60
N VAL A 143 -2.22 9.01 -9.72
CA VAL A 143 -1.83 7.60 -9.72
C VAL A 143 -0.63 7.40 -10.63
N GLU A 144 0.46 6.90 -10.05
CA GLU A 144 1.68 6.56 -10.77
C GLU A 144 1.75 5.03 -10.91
N VAL A 145 1.85 4.54 -12.14
CA VAL A 145 1.97 3.12 -12.40
C VAL A 145 3.35 2.84 -13.00
N LEU A 146 4.15 2.05 -12.32
CA LEU A 146 5.49 1.70 -12.78
C LEU A 146 5.46 0.40 -13.57
N PRO A 147 6.25 0.28 -14.64
CA PRO A 147 6.32 -0.95 -15.40
C PRO A 147 6.90 -2.09 -14.55
N ALA A 148 6.47 -3.32 -14.85
CA ALA A 148 7.02 -4.49 -14.19
C ALA A 148 8.52 -4.60 -14.47
N LEU A 149 9.28 -4.94 -13.43
CA LEU A 149 10.69 -5.22 -13.60
C LEU A 149 10.89 -6.71 -13.83
N SER A 150 11.56 -7.02 -14.92
CA SER A 150 12.04 -8.38 -15.13
C SER A 150 13.22 -8.62 -14.20
N VAL A 151 13.19 -9.73 -13.52
CA VAL A 151 14.28 -10.13 -12.61
C VAL A 151 15.31 -10.93 -13.38
#